data_aa4541f0a1f8dcae809307d2b55c8dd2
#
_entry.id   aa4541f0a1f8dcae809307d2b55c8dd2
#
_cell.length_a   1.000
_cell.length_b   1.000
_cell.length_c   1.000
_cell.angle_alpha   90.00
_cell.angle_beta   90.00
_cell.angle_gamma   90.00
#
_symmetry.space_group_name_H-M   'P 1'
#
loop_
_entity.id
_entity.type
_entity.pdbx_description
1 polymer ?
#
loop_
_entity_poly.entity_id
_entity_poly.type
_entity_poly.pdbx_seq_one_letter_code
_entity_poly.pdbx_strand_id
1 'polypeptide(L)'
;ALENAGPADIDDIREELAAQGYIRQRGPAAVGAKKKDDRPAVLSFTSSEGVPIYVGKNNKQNDYLTHRLARPDDTWLHTKEIPGSHVVIRAASFGEATLQEAAMLAAYYSKARHSGNVPVDYTRIRYVRKPNGAKPGFVIYERHKTLFVTPDEAVIRRLAATAAPSGGDSAV
;
A
#
# COMPACT_ATOMS: atom_id res chain seq x y z
N ALA A 1 20.34 -2.68 7.53
CA ALA A 1 20.18 -2.62 6.92
C ALA A 1 20.28 -2.22 6.22
N LEU A 2 20.65 -2.07 6.32
CA LEU A 2 20.43 -1.63 5.55
C LEU A 2 20.32 -1.98 4.58
N GLU A 3 20.01 -2.24 4.41
CA GLU A 3 19.62 -2.30 3.58
C GLU A 3 19.31 -2.71 2.91
N ASN A 4 19.06 -2.82 3.06
CA ASN A 4 18.57 -2.89 2.38
C ASN A 4 18.46 -3.04 1.96
N ALA A 5 18.70 -3.01 2.43
CA ALA A 5 18.43 -2.65 2.03
C ALA A 5 18.40 -2.41 1.58
N GLY A 6 18.22 -2.36 1.78
CA GLY A 6 18.12 -1.95 1.38
C GLY A 6 17.81 -1.42 1.49
N PRO A 7 17.85 -2.23 0.91
CA PRO A 7 17.67 -0.92 1.28
C PRO A 7 16.46 -0.64 2.02
N ALA A 8 15.52 -1.50 2.10
CA ALA A 8 14.37 -1.23 2.91
C ALA A 8 14.76 -1.03 4.35
N ASP A 9 15.60 -1.92 4.86
CA ASP A 9 16.03 -1.75 6.23
C ASP A 9 16.88 -0.53 6.39
N ILE A 10 17.72 -0.27 5.43
CA ILE A 10 18.53 0.90 5.48
C ILE A 10 17.66 2.13 5.43
N ASP A 11 16.63 2.08 4.63
CA ASP A 11 15.72 3.21 4.55
C ASP A 11 15.00 3.44 5.85
N ASP A 12 14.63 2.37 6.53
CA ASP A 12 13.96 2.52 7.81
C ASP A 12 14.86 3.19 8.83
N ILE A 13 16.11 2.78 8.87
CA ILE A 13 17.05 3.39 9.80
C ILE A 13 17.25 4.85 9.47
N ARG A 14 17.43 5.13 8.22
CA ARG A 14 17.65 6.48 7.79
C ARG A 14 16.44 7.34 8.07
N GLU A 15 15.27 6.78 7.87
CA GLU A 15 14.05 7.49 8.13
C GLU A 15 13.94 7.86 9.59
N GLU A 16 14.30 6.94 10.44
CA GLU A 16 14.25 7.19 11.85
C GLU A 16 15.19 8.30 12.26
N LEU A 17 16.41 8.26 11.78
CA LEU A 17 17.39 9.28 12.08
C LEU A 17 16.96 10.62 11.53
N ALA A 18 16.46 10.62 10.34
CA ALA A 18 16.03 11.85 9.71
C ALA A 18 14.87 12.46 10.48
N ALA A 19 13.97 11.62 10.97
CA ALA A 19 12.85 12.13 11.73
C ALA A 19 13.31 12.81 13.00
N GLN A 20 14.27 12.23 13.66
CA GLN A 20 14.79 12.82 14.88
C GLN A 20 15.47 14.15 14.61
N GLY A 21 16.31 14.16 13.60
CA GLY A 21 16.98 15.39 13.25
C GLY A 21 16.02 16.46 12.78
N TYR A 22 15.05 16.02 12.04
CA TYR A 22 14.06 16.92 11.53
C TYR A 22 13.26 17.56 12.65
N ILE A 23 12.85 16.76 13.60
CA ILE A 23 12.10 17.27 14.74
C ILE A 23 12.93 18.31 15.49
N ARG A 24 14.19 18.01 15.72
CA ARG A 24 15.06 18.94 16.40
C ARG A 24 15.19 20.24 15.65
N GLN A 25 15.36 20.13 14.34
CA GLN A 25 15.54 21.32 13.55
C GLN A 25 14.29 22.16 13.48
N ARG A 26 13.17 21.49 13.53
CA ARG A 26 11.92 22.19 13.38
C ARG A 26 11.38 22.76 14.64
N GLY A 27 11.93 22.35 15.75
CA GLY A 27 11.35 22.76 17.00
C GLY A 27 10.96 24.20 17.04
N PRO A 28 11.89 25.09 16.91
CA PRO A 28 11.55 26.52 16.95
C PRO A 28 10.77 26.96 15.74
N ALA A 29 11.14 26.46 14.59
CA ALA A 29 10.53 26.93 13.37
C ALA A 29 9.10 26.46 13.24
N ALA A 30 8.77 25.41 13.93
CA ALA A 30 7.44 24.86 13.82
C ALA A 30 6.43 25.62 14.63
N VAL A 31 6.88 26.50 15.49
CA VAL A 31 5.97 27.26 16.30
C VAL A 31 5.13 28.14 15.40
N GLY A 32 3.85 28.01 15.54
CA GLY A 32 2.95 28.79 14.74
C GLY A 32 2.68 28.24 13.36
N ALA A 33 3.41 27.20 12.97
CA ALA A 33 3.17 26.61 11.67
C ALA A 33 1.92 25.76 11.70
N LYS A 34 1.30 25.62 10.53
CA LYS A 34 0.17 24.78 10.42
C LYS A 34 0.54 23.36 10.72
N LYS A 35 -0.25 22.71 11.51
CA LYS A 35 0.01 21.36 11.86
C LYS A 35 -0.19 20.46 10.67
N LYS A 36 0.77 19.60 10.38
CA LYS A 36 0.65 18.68 9.29
C LYS A 36 -0.11 17.47 9.72
N ASP A 37 -0.82 16.91 8.77
CA ASP A 37 -1.47 15.64 8.97
C ASP A 37 -0.39 14.57 9.02
N ASP A 38 -0.33 13.83 10.11
CA ASP A 38 0.69 12.82 10.31
C ASP A 38 0.38 11.51 9.61
N ARG A 39 -0.82 11.37 9.09
CA ARG A 39 -1.17 10.11 8.47
C ARG A 39 -0.39 9.92 7.18
N PRO A 40 0.16 8.73 6.94
CA PRO A 40 0.85 8.48 5.68
C PRO A 40 -0.10 8.61 4.51
N ALA A 41 0.36 9.19 3.45
CA ALA A 41 -0.43 9.26 2.23
C ALA A 41 -0.25 7.96 1.48
N VAL A 42 -1.33 7.45 0.89
CA VAL A 42 -1.23 6.28 0.05
C VAL A 42 -1.76 6.67 -1.33
N LEU A 43 -1.36 5.91 -2.33
CA LEU A 43 -1.86 6.16 -3.68
C LEU A 43 -3.27 5.65 -3.81
N SER A 44 -4.08 6.39 -4.53
CA SER A 44 -5.46 6.01 -4.78
C SER A 44 -5.67 5.95 -6.28
N PHE A 45 -6.23 4.86 -6.74
CA PHE A 45 -6.57 4.66 -8.14
C PHE A 45 -8.06 4.37 -8.23
N THR A 46 -8.62 4.53 -9.42
CA THR A 46 -10.02 4.19 -9.64
C THR A 46 -10.08 3.10 -10.70
N SER A 47 -10.76 2.01 -10.40
CA SER A 47 -10.86 0.91 -11.33
C SER A 47 -11.76 1.28 -12.50
N SER A 48 -11.76 0.44 -13.53
CA SER A 48 -12.63 0.66 -14.66
C SER A 48 -14.10 0.56 -14.29
N GLU A 49 -14.39 0.01 -13.12
CA GLU A 49 -15.75 -0.06 -12.61
C GLU A 49 -16.05 1.04 -11.60
N GLY A 50 -15.15 2.01 -11.48
CA GLY A 50 -15.38 3.13 -10.58
C GLY A 50 -15.08 2.86 -9.13
N VAL A 51 -14.38 1.79 -8.82
CA VAL A 51 -14.11 1.39 -7.44
C VAL A 51 -12.73 1.90 -7.02
N PRO A 52 -12.61 2.52 -5.85
CA PRO A 52 -11.30 2.99 -5.38
C PRO A 52 -10.39 1.82 -5.03
N ILE A 53 -9.13 1.95 -5.40
CA ILE A 53 -8.09 0.99 -5.08
C ILE A 53 -6.94 1.76 -4.48
N TYR A 54 -6.50 1.36 -3.29
CA TYR A 54 -5.41 2.04 -2.60
C TYR A 54 -4.15 1.20 -2.63
N VAL A 55 -3.01 1.86 -2.74
CA VAL A 55 -1.72 1.19 -2.80
C VAL A 55 -0.77 1.87 -1.83
N GLY A 56 -0.15 1.08 -0.95
CA GLY A 56 0.88 1.58 -0.05
C GLY A 56 2.23 1.32 -0.67
N LYS A 57 3.09 2.32 -0.67
CA LYS A 57 4.35 2.22 -1.39
C LYS A 57 5.56 2.00 -0.49
N ASN A 58 5.37 1.97 0.80
CA ASN A 58 6.44 1.65 1.72
C ASN A 58 5.83 1.04 2.96
N ASN A 59 6.68 0.59 3.86
CA ASN A 59 6.18 -0.14 5.02
C ASN A 59 5.23 0.66 5.88
N LYS A 60 5.49 1.93 6.06
CA LYS A 60 4.61 2.77 6.83
C LYS A 60 3.25 2.94 6.16
N GLN A 61 3.26 3.18 4.87
CA GLN A 61 2.01 3.32 4.13
C GLN A 61 1.24 2.00 4.11
N ASN A 62 1.95 0.90 3.94
CA ASN A 62 1.30 -0.41 3.96
C ASN A 62 0.61 -0.66 5.29
N ASP A 63 1.32 -0.35 6.37
CA ASP A 63 0.79 -0.57 7.70
C ASP A 63 -0.46 0.30 7.93
N TYR A 64 -0.36 1.55 7.58
CA TYR A 64 -1.47 2.48 7.74
C TYR A 64 -2.66 2.05 6.89
N LEU A 65 -2.40 1.70 5.64
CA LEU A 65 -3.48 1.32 4.73
C LEU A 65 -4.23 0.11 5.25
N THR A 66 -3.51 -0.91 5.66
CA THR A 66 -4.11 -2.18 6.00
C THR A 66 -4.79 -2.15 7.35
N HIS A 67 -4.21 -1.43 8.31
CA HIS A 67 -4.70 -1.52 9.69
C HIS A 67 -5.46 -0.29 10.16
N ARG A 68 -5.42 0.79 9.41
CA ARG A 68 -6.11 2.01 9.82
C ARG A 68 -7.12 2.48 8.79
N LEU A 69 -6.73 2.52 7.53
CA LEU A 69 -7.59 3.07 6.50
C LEU A 69 -8.61 2.05 6.01
N ALA A 70 -8.21 0.81 5.82
CA ALA A 70 -9.09 -0.20 5.24
C ALA A 70 -10.18 -0.60 6.21
N ARG A 71 -11.30 -1.05 5.65
CA ARG A 71 -12.44 -1.52 6.44
C ARG A 71 -12.51 -3.04 6.36
N PRO A 72 -13.17 -3.67 7.33
CA PRO A 72 -13.16 -5.15 7.38
C PRO A 72 -13.67 -5.82 6.12
N ASP A 73 -14.61 -5.22 5.41
CA ASP A 73 -15.14 -5.82 4.20
C ASP A 73 -14.36 -5.47 2.94
N ASP A 74 -13.34 -4.64 3.06
CA ASP A 74 -12.48 -4.35 1.93
C ASP A 74 -11.64 -5.58 1.61
N THR A 75 -11.08 -5.61 0.41
CA THR A 75 -10.24 -6.73 -0.02
C THR A 75 -8.80 -6.28 -0.08
N TRP A 76 -7.94 -7.09 0.52
CA TRP A 76 -6.50 -6.85 0.61
C TRP A 76 -5.81 -7.77 -0.39
N LEU A 77 -4.81 -7.24 -1.09
CA LEU A 77 -4.04 -8.03 -2.06
C LEU A 77 -2.55 -7.79 -1.85
N HIS A 78 -1.78 -8.82 -2.16
CA HIS A 78 -0.33 -8.74 -2.07
C HIS A 78 0.27 -9.86 -2.90
N THR A 79 1.40 -9.60 -3.55
CA THR A 79 2.09 -10.65 -4.30
C THR A 79 2.53 -11.75 -3.33
N LYS A 80 2.30 -12.99 -3.74
CA LYS A 80 2.55 -14.12 -2.87
C LYS A 80 4.04 -14.32 -2.67
N GLU A 81 4.49 -14.19 -1.42
CA GLU A 81 5.88 -14.42 -1.05
C GLU A 81 6.87 -13.59 -1.87
N ILE A 82 6.42 -12.45 -2.38
CA ILE A 82 7.27 -11.55 -3.14
C ILE A 82 7.10 -10.17 -2.50
N PRO A 83 8.20 -9.50 -2.17
CA PRO A 83 8.08 -8.18 -1.56
C PRO A 83 7.35 -7.20 -2.47
N GLY A 84 6.43 -6.46 -1.90
CA GLY A 84 5.65 -5.52 -2.68
C GLY A 84 4.70 -4.73 -1.82
N SER A 85 3.86 -3.95 -2.49
CA SER A 85 2.91 -3.08 -1.83
C SER A 85 1.67 -3.83 -1.40
N HIS A 86 1.08 -3.36 -0.30
CA HIS A 86 -0.27 -3.76 0.05
C HIS A 86 -1.22 -3.00 -0.85
N VAL A 87 -2.24 -3.69 -1.34
CA VAL A 87 -3.26 -3.11 -2.19
C VAL A 87 -4.61 -3.40 -1.57
N VAL A 88 -5.48 -2.41 -1.54
CA VAL A 88 -6.81 -2.58 -0.92
C VAL A 88 -7.87 -2.08 -1.87
N ILE A 89 -8.86 -2.91 -2.15
CA ILE A 89 -10.03 -2.50 -2.91
C ILE A 89 -11.05 -2.00 -1.90
N ARG A 90 -11.42 -0.72 -2.01
CA ARG A 90 -12.31 -0.11 -1.06
C ARG A 90 -13.76 -0.31 -1.49
N ALA A 91 -14.24 -1.52 -1.33
CA ALA A 91 -15.65 -1.84 -1.61
C ALA A 91 -15.96 -3.20 -1.07
N ALA A 92 -17.18 -3.36 -0.58
CA ALA A 92 -17.61 -4.67 -0.08
C ALA A 92 -17.83 -5.64 -1.24
N SER A 93 -18.22 -5.13 -2.40
CA SER A 93 -18.37 -5.99 -3.57
C SER A 93 -17.88 -5.23 -4.80
N PHE A 94 -17.43 -5.98 -5.78
CA PHE A 94 -16.87 -5.40 -6.99
C PHE A 94 -16.80 -6.53 -8.04
N GLY A 95 -16.55 -6.13 -9.27
CA GLY A 95 -16.53 -7.10 -10.34
C GLY A 95 -15.13 -7.63 -10.61
N GLU A 96 -15.09 -8.53 -11.57
CA GLU A 96 -13.84 -9.19 -11.92
C GLU A 96 -12.81 -8.18 -12.45
N ALA A 97 -13.26 -7.16 -13.17
CA ALA A 97 -12.33 -6.19 -13.73
C ALA A 97 -11.56 -5.48 -12.61
N THR A 98 -12.27 -5.10 -11.54
CA THR A 98 -11.59 -4.44 -10.44
C THR A 98 -10.59 -5.36 -9.77
N LEU A 99 -10.94 -6.63 -9.60
CA LEU A 99 -10.02 -7.58 -8.99
C LEU A 99 -8.77 -7.75 -9.83
N GLN A 100 -8.92 -7.88 -11.14
CA GLN A 100 -7.78 -8.02 -12.02
C GLN A 100 -6.90 -6.78 -12.00
N GLU A 101 -7.53 -5.61 -12.02
CA GLU A 101 -6.77 -4.36 -12.01
C GLU A 101 -6.01 -4.18 -10.70
N ALA A 102 -6.65 -4.51 -9.59
CA ALA A 102 -5.97 -4.41 -8.30
C ALA A 102 -4.81 -5.39 -8.22
N ALA A 103 -4.99 -6.59 -8.74
CA ALA A 103 -3.92 -7.57 -8.75
C ALA A 103 -2.77 -7.12 -9.65
N MET A 104 -3.08 -6.50 -10.77
CA MET A 104 -2.03 -5.95 -11.62
C MET A 104 -1.25 -4.85 -10.90
N LEU A 105 -1.94 -4.02 -10.12
CA LEU A 105 -1.24 -3.01 -9.34
C LEU A 105 -0.35 -3.65 -8.29
N ALA A 106 -0.81 -4.72 -7.65
CA ALA A 106 0.01 -5.41 -6.67
C ALA A 106 1.27 -5.95 -7.32
N ALA A 107 1.14 -6.54 -8.50
CA ALA A 107 2.30 -7.07 -9.21
C ALA A 107 3.22 -5.95 -9.69
N TYR A 108 2.64 -4.87 -10.16
CA TYR A 108 3.42 -3.75 -10.67
C TYR A 108 4.23 -3.08 -9.56
N TYR A 109 3.68 -2.97 -8.37
CA TYR A 109 4.38 -2.37 -7.24
C TYR A 109 5.05 -3.42 -6.39
N SER A 110 5.65 -4.42 -7.03
CA SER A 110 6.35 -5.48 -6.34
C SER A 110 7.68 -5.75 -7.04
N LYS A 111 8.44 -6.63 -6.45
CA LYS A 111 9.70 -7.04 -7.07
C LYS A 111 9.48 -7.90 -8.30
N ALA A 112 8.26 -8.34 -8.55
CA ALA A 112 7.93 -9.12 -9.74
C ALA A 112 7.37 -8.25 -10.86
N ARG A 113 7.62 -6.97 -10.81
CA ARG A 113 7.07 -5.98 -11.73
C ARG A 113 7.22 -6.35 -13.20
N HIS A 114 8.34 -6.92 -13.56
CA HIS A 114 8.62 -7.24 -14.96
C HIS A 114 8.39 -8.71 -15.28
N SER A 115 7.74 -9.44 -14.38
CA SER A 115 7.50 -10.85 -14.57
C SER A 115 6.08 -11.08 -15.08
N GLY A 116 5.86 -12.26 -15.67
CA GLY A 116 4.52 -12.67 -16.04
C GLY A 116 3.99 -13.68 -15.05
N ASN A 117 2.69 -13.90 -15.10
CA ASN A 117 2.04 -14.89 -14.23
C ASN A 117 2.42 -14.70 -12.76
N VAL A 118 2.31 -13.50 -12.28
CA VAL A 118 2.67 -13.18 -10.90
C VAL A 118 1.55 -13.64 -9.98
N PRO A 119 1.87 -14.46 -8.97
CA PRO A 119 0.82 -14.89 -8.03
C PRO A 119 0.50 -13.77 -7.05
N VAL A 120 -0.77 -13.48 -6.91
CA VAL A 120 -1.25 -12.44 -6.02
C VAL A 120 -2.27 -13.07 -5.09
N ASP A 121 -2.01 -12.99 -3.79
CA ASP A 121 -2.96 -13.45 -2.79
C ASP A 121 -3.94 -12.35 -2.48
N TYR A 122 -5.21 -12.72 -2.25
CA TYR A 122 -6.18 -11.73 -1.83
C TYR A 122 -7.16 -12.35 -0.83
N THR A 123 -7.59 -11.52 0.10
CA THR A 123 -8.52 -11.93 1.14
C THR A 123 -9.17 -10.68 1.70
N ARG A 124 -10.19 -10.84 2.51
CA ARG A 124 -10.82 -9.70 3.17
C ARG A 124 -9.91 -9.16 4.25
N ILE A 125 -9.96 -7.87 4.46
CA ILE A 125 -9.15 -7.21 5.48
C ILE A 125 -9.36 -7.85 6.85
N ARG A 126 -10.59 -8.30 7.14
CA ARG A 126 -10.87 -8.91 8.44
C ARG A 126 -10.02 -10.13 8.72
N TYR A 127 -9.43 -10.73 7.69
CA TYR A 127 -8.59 -11.92 7.85
C TYR A 127 -7.11 -11.59 7.80
N VAL A 128 -6.77 -10.32 7.84
CA VAL A 128 -5.37 -9.87 7.82
C VAL A 128 -5.06 -9.27 9.18
N ARG A 129 -3.95 -9.69 9.78
CA ARG A 129 -3.59 -9.12 11.06
C ARG A 129 -2.09 -9.01 11.20
N LYS A 130 -1.69 -8.16 12.11
CA LYS A 130 -0.30 -7.88 12.38
C LYS A 130 0.08 -8.58 13.69
N PRO A 131 1.03 -9.51 13.66
CA PRO A 131 1.44 -10.14 14.91
C PRO A 131 2.07 -9.13 15.85
N ASN A 132 1.97 -9.40 17.15
CA ASN A 132 2.57 -8.51 18.13
C ASN A 132 4.05 -8.38 17.86
N GLY A 133 4.52 -7.13 17.88
CA GLY A 133 5.92 -6.89 17.69
C GLY A 133 6.40 -6.96 16.26
N ALA A 134 5.50 -7.18 15.32
CA ALA A 134 5.90 -7.26 13.93
C ALA A 134 6.27 -5.88 13.40
N LYS A 135 7.17 -5.87 12.43
CA LYS A 135 7.56 -4.63 11.79
C LYS A 135 6.40 -4.08 10.96
N PRO A 136 6.39 -2.77 10.74
CA PRO A 136 5.34 -2.20 9.88
C PRO A 136 5.31 -2.88 8.53
N GLY A 137 4.11 -3.18 8.07
CA GLY A 137 3.93 -3.82 6.79
C GLY A 137 3.93 -5.32 6.82
N PHE A 138 4.38 -5.93 7.90
CA PHE A 138 4.38 -7.38 8.01
C PHE A 138 3.04 -7.85 8.54
N VAL A 139 2.41 -8.79 7.85
CA VAL A 139 1.11 -9.31 8.25
C VAL A 139 1.07 -10.81 8.05
N ILE A 140 0.12 -11.44 8.73
CA ILE A 140 -0.28 -12.79 8.42
C ILE A 140 -1.75 -12.74 8.04
N TYR A 141 -2.15 -13.65 7.19
CA TYR A 141 -3.51 -13.64 6.68
C TYR A 141 -3.99 -15.04 6.41
N GLU A 142 -5.29 -15.20 6.35
CA GLU A 142 -5.89 -16.51 6.13
C GLU A 142 -7.10 -16.37 5.22
N ARG A 143 -7.65 -17.50 4.81
CA ARG A 143 -8.82 -17.58 3.95
C ARG A 143 -8.60 -16.88 2.63
N HIS A 144 -7.37 -16.84 2.19
CA HIS A 144 -7.02 -16.14 0.96
C HIS A 144 -7.18 -17.03 -0.25
N LYS A 145 -7.31 -16.39 -1.39
CA LYS A 145 -7.24 -17.04 -2.68
C LYS A 145 -6.05 -16.46 -3.42
N THR A 146 -5.63 -17.14 -4.44
CA THR A 146 -4.50 -16.68 -5.25
C THR A 146 -4.93 -16.62 -6.70
N LEU A 147 -4.59 -15.53 -7.34
CA LEU A 147 -4.77 -15.44 -8.79
C LEU A 147 -3.44 -15.05 -9.41
N PHE A 148 -3.32 -15.30 -10.70
CA PHE A 148 -2.09 -15.02 -11.42
C PHE A 148 -2.35 -13.93 -12.43
N VAL A 149 -1.50 -12.91 -12.45
CA VAL A 149 -1.66 -11.80 -13.38
C VAL A 149 -0.32 -11.46 -13.99
N THR A 150 -0.39 -10.89 -15.18
CA THR A 150 0.78 -10.28 -15.80
C THR A 150 0.47 -8.79 -15.89
N PRO A 151 1.30 -7.94 -15.31
CA PRO A 151 1.03 -6.50 -15.39
C PRO A 151 0.96 -6.07 -16.85
N ASP A 152 -0.13 -5.44 -17.21
CA ASP A 152 -0.37 -4.96 -18.56
C ASP A 152 -0.11 -3.46 -18.56
N GLU A 153 0.87 -3.03 -19.33
CA GLU A 153 1.25 -1.62 -19.31
C GLU A 153 0.11 -0.69 -19.66
N ALA A 154 -0.73 -1.09 -20.60
CA ALA A 154 -1.84 -0.22 -20.98
C ALA A 154 -2.81 -0.06 -19.82
N VAL A 155 -3.08 -1.13 -19.10
CA VAL A 155 -3.98 -1.09 -17.96
C VAL A 155 -3.35 -0.25 -16.84
N ILE A 156 -2.06 -0.47 -16.57
CA ILE A 156 -1.39 0.29 -15.52
C ILE A 156 -1.39 1.78 -15.87
N ARG A 157 -1.13 2.11 -17.12
CA ARG A 157 -1.12 3.50 -17.54
C ARG A 157 -2.50 4.13 -17.39
N ARG A 158 -3.54 3.40 -17.74
CA ARG A 158 -4.89 3.90 -17.57
C ARG A 158 -5.21 4.14 -16.10
N LEU A 159 -4.81 3.21 -15.24
CA LEU A 159 -5.03 3.37 -13.82
C LEU A 159 -4.21 4.54 -13.28
N ALA A 160 -2.99 4.69 -13.76
CA ALA A 160 -2.15 5.80 -13.30
C ALA A 160 -2.77 7.15 -13.61
N ALA A 161 -3.53 7.23 -14.68
CA ALA A 161 -4.19 8.49 -15.02
C ALA A 161 -5.25 8.87 -14.00
N THR A 162 -5.71 7.93 -13.19
CA THR A 162 -6.66 8.23 -12.12
C THR A 162 -5.99 8.43 -10.78
N ALA A 163 -4.67 8.30 -10.72
CA ALA A 163 -3.96 8.27 -9.44
C ALA A 163 -4.04 9.59 -8.71
N ALA A 164 -4.17 9.51 -7.39
CA ALA A 164 -4.18 10.67 -6.53
C ALA A 164 -3.70 10.25 -5.15
N PRO A 165 -3.18 11.19 -4.37
CA PRO A 165 -2.88 10.86 -2.96
C PRO A 165 -4.18 10.79 -2.22
N SER A 166 -4.36 9.74 -1.45
CA SER A 166 -5.58 9.62 -0.75
C SER A 166 -5.52 10.32 0.53
N GLY A 167 -4.46 10.60 0.99
CA GLY A 167 -4.36 11.17 2.18
C GLY A 167 -5.45 11.89 2.65
N GLY A 168 -5.97 12.07 2.89
CA GLY A 168 -6.91 12.65 3.37
C GLY A 168 -7.89 13.29 2.70
N ASP A 169 -7.84 13.28 1.83
CA ASP A 169 -8.68 13.90 1.18
C ASP A 169 -9.77 13.50 1.06
N SER A 170 -9.91 13.10 1.38
CA SER A 170 -10.91 12.72 1.39
C SER A 170 -11.81 13.27 1.09
N ALA A 171 -11.70 13.81 1.07
CA ALA A 171 -12.47 14.41 0.86
C ALA A 171 -13.15 14.25 0.04
N VAL A 172 -13.10 14.14 -0.08
CA VAL A 172 -13.72 14.07 -0.85
C VAL A 172 -14.28 13.56 -0.92
#